data_09d1732f56fa8eeecabaf5a7f9e065ec
#
_entry.id   09d1732f56fa8eeecabaf5a7f9e065ec
#
_cell.length_a   1.000
_cell.length_b   1.000
_cell.length_c   1.000
_cell.angle_alpha   90.00
_cell.angle_beta   90.00
_cell.angle_gamma   90.00
#
_symmetry.space_group_name_H-M   'P 1'
#
loop_
_entity.id
_entity.type
_entity.pdbx_description
1 polymer ?
#
loop_
_entity_poly.entity_id
_entity_poly.type
_entity_poly.pdbx_seq_one_letter_code
_entity_poly.pdbx_strand_id
1 'polypeptide(L)'
;MYFGLSEDQIFFQDNIKKFLEENSSVDILRKIAADDRTFAKDIHDGIVNLGINGLLVPEEFGGLGLDILFAAAISESLGYGAGATPFIGSYVMAPIAIIDGGSDEQKQKYLTKIVSNEVKFGVGFSALTGARDNSEIQIKGNKISGRSLFIL
;
A
#
# COMPACT_ATOMS: atom_id res chain seq x y z
N MET A 1 9.62 18.45 -23.56
CA MET A 1 9.33 17.94 -22.20
C MET A 1 8.95 16.47 -22.38
N TYR A 2 9.64 15.56 -21.74
CA TYR A 2 9.34 14.12 -21.78
C TYR A 2 8.28 13.79 -20.72
N PHE A 3 7.19 13.17 -21.13
CA PHE A 3 6.07 12.80 -20.26
C PHE A 3 5.99 11.29 -19.96
N GLY A 4 7.01 10.53 -20.36
CA GLY A 4 7.08 9.09 -20.07
C GLY A 4 7.65 8.80 -18.67
N LEU A 5 7.60 7.52 -18.30
CA LEU A 5 8.22 7.02 -17.08
C LEU A 5 9.75 7.10 -17.18
N SER A 6 10.42 7.29 -16.04
CA SER A 6 11.88 7.18 -15.96
C SER A 6 12.33 5.72 -16.15
N GLU A 7 13.63 5.52 -16.43
CA GLU A 7 14.21 4.18 -16.54
C GLU A 7 14.01 3.38 -15.25
N ASP A 8 14.15 4.00 -14.08
CA ASP A 8 13.95 3.35 -12.79
C ASP A 8 12.48 2.97 -12.57
N GLN A 9 11.53 3.82 -12.96
CA GLN A 9 10.11 3.50 -12.89
C GLN A 9 9.74 2.32 -13.80
N ILE A 10 10.28 2.28 -15.02
CA ILE A 10 10.11 1.17 -15.95
C ILE A 10 10.71 -0.11 -15.36
N PHE A 11 11.92 -0.03 -14.79
CA PHE A 11 12.57 -1.17 -14.14
C PHE A 11 11.72 -1.76 -13.01
N PHE A 12 11.14 -0.92 -12.13
CA PHE A 12 10.23 -1.38 -11.09
C PHE A 12 8.96 -2.03 -11.67
N GLN A 13 8.34 -1.41 -12.67
CA GLN A 13 7.18 -1.98 -13.35
C GLN A 13 7.47 -3.37 -13.93
N ASP A 14 8.59 -3.52 -14.64
CA ASP A 14 8.93 -4.77 -15.31
C ASP A 14 9.19 -5.90 -14.30
N ASN A 15 9.86 -5.59 -13.18
CA ASN A 15 10.07 -6.58 -12.13
C ASN A 15 8.74 -7.05 -11.51
N ILE A 16 7.81 -6.14 -11.25
CA ILE A 16 6.48 -6.50 -10.71
C ILE A 16 5.66 -7.28 -11.74
N LYS A 17 5.64 -6.85 -12.99
CA LYS A 17 4.94 -7.56 -14.07
C LYS A 17 5.47 -8.98 -14.22
N LYS A 18 6.78 -9.13 -14.30
CA LYS A 18 7.42 -10.45 -14.41
C LYS A 18 7.06 -11.35 -13.23
N PHE A 19 7.14 -10.84 -12.00
CA PHE A 19 6.76 -11.59 -10.82
C PHE A 19 5.30 -12.05 -10.87
N LEU A 20 4.38 -11.16 -11.27
CA LEU A 20 2.96 -11.48 -11.34
C LEU A 20 2.63 -12.44 -12.48
N GLU A 21 3.27 -12.33 -13.63
CA GLU A 21 3.14 -13.30 -14.73
C GLU A 21 3.52 -14.71 -14.30
N GLU A 22 4.56 -14.85 -13.49
CA GLU A 22 5.05 -16.13 -13.00
C GLU A 22 4.19 -16.70 -11.85
N ASN A 23 3.59 -15.85 -11.00
CA ASN A 23 2.99 -16.25 -9.73
C ASN A 23 1.48 -15.96 -9.60
N SER A 24 0.87 -15.19 -10.51
CA SER A 24 -0.53 -14.77 -10.43
C SER A 24 -1.35 -15.23 -11.65
N SER A 25 -1.30 -16.52 -11.95
CA SER A 25 -2.11 -17.08 -13.02
C SER A 25 -3.61 -17.01 -12.72
N VAL A 26 -4.45 -17.02 -13.77
CA VAL A 26 -5.92 -17.00 -13.62
C VAL A 26 -6.43 -18.10 -12.69
N ASP A 27 -5.80 -19.28 -12.69
CA ASP A 27 -6.21 -20.38 -11.80
C ASP A 27 -5.85 -20.10 -10.34
N ILE A 28 -4.72 -19.45 -10.07
CA ILE A 28 -4.35 -18.98 -8.73
C ILE A 28 -5.34 -17.90 -8.27
N LEU A 29 -5.68 -16.94 -9.13
CA LEU A 29 -6.66 -15.90 -8.79
C LEU A 29 -8.05 -16.47 -8.48
N ARG A 30 -8.48 -17.51 -9.20
CA ARG A 30 -9.73 -18.23 -8.89
C ARG A 30 -9.69 -18.91 -7.53
N LYS A 31 -8.56 -19.50 -7.14
CA LYS A 31 -8.38 -20.09 -5.81
C LYS A 31 -8.43 -19.04 -4.71
N ILE A 32 -7.77 -17.89 -4.91
CA ILE A 32 -7.85 -16.76 -3.97
C ILE A 32 -9.29 -16.27 -3.83
N ALA A 33 -10.02 -16.15 -4.93
CA ALA A 33 -11.43 -15.74 -4.92
C ALA A 33 -12.34 -16.77 -4.20
N ALA A 34 -11.95 -18.05 -4.17
CA ALA A 34 -12.61 -19.11 -3.43
C ALA A 34 -12.17 -19.22 -1.95
N ASP A 35 -11.53 -18.17 -1.42
CA ASP A 35 -11.04 -18.03 -0.03
C ASP A 35 -9.79 -18.86 0.33
N ASP A 36 -9.05 -19.34 -0.66
CA ASP A 36 -7.73 -19.94 -0.42
C ASP A 36 -6.67 -18.83 -0.24
N ARG A 37 -6.55 -18.34 0.99
CA ARG A 37 -5.70 -17.21 1.35
C ARG A 37 -4.19 -17.51 1.32
N THR A 38 -3.80 -18.76 1.18
CA THR A 38 -2.38 -19.16 1.11
C THR A 38 -1.71 -18.53 -0.10
N PHE A 39 -2.35 -18.64 -1.27
CA PHE A 39 -1.82 -18.03 -2.50
C PHE A 39 -1.78 -16.51 -2.45
N ALA A 40 -2.78 -15.87 -1.81
CA ALA A 40 -2.79 -14.42 -1.64
C ALA A 40 -1.60 -13.97 -0.76
N LYS A 41 -1.26 -14.74 0.26
CA LYS A 41 -0.10 -14.46 1.11
C LYS A 41 1.21 -14.61 0.33
N ASP A 42 1.36 -15.66 -0.45
CA ASP A 42 2.58 -15.91 -1.24
C ASP A 42 2.82 -14.78 -2.26
N ILE A 43 1.76 -14.36 -2.97
CA ILE A 43 1.84 -13.22 -3.88
C ILE A 43 2.20 -11.94 -3.12
N HIS A 44 1.55 -11.68 -2.00
CA HIS A 44 1.84 -10.49 -1.17
C HIS A 44 3.30 -10.49 -0.70
N ASP A 45 3.77 -11.58 -0.13
CA ASP A 45 5.14 -11.68 0.40
C ASP A 45 6.18 -11.54 -0.73
N GLY A 46 5.91 -12.12 -1.91
CA GLY A 46 6.77 -11.95 -3.08
C GLY A 46 6.85 -10.50 -3.56
N ILE A 47 5.72 -9.79 -3.62
CA ILE A 47 5.67 -8.38 -3.99
C ILE A 47 6.39 -7.52 -2.94
N VAL A 48 6.22 -7.81 -1.65
CA VAL A 48 6.93 -7.10 -0.56
C VAL A 48 8.45 -7.30 -0.68
N ASN A 49 8.92 -8.49 -1.05
CA ASN A 49 10.34 -8.76 -1.28
C ASN A 49 10.94 -7.94 -2.43
N LEU A 50 10.12 -7.37 -3.31
CA LEU A 50 10.55 -6.39 -4.31
C LEU A 50 10.68 -4.97 -3.75
N GLY A 51 10.43 -4.74 -2.46
CA GLY A 51 10.65 -3.48 -1.76
C GLY A 51 9.51 -2.48 -1.82
N ILE A 52 8.34 -2.86 -2.32
CA ILE A 52 7.21 -1.92 -2.49
C ILE A 52 6.66 -1.35 -1.18
N ASN A 53 6.82 -2.06 -0.07
CA ASN A 53 6.37 -1.62 1.25
C ASN A 53 7.17 -0.44 1.81
N GLY A 54 8.43 -0.27 1.38
CA GLY A 54 9.28 0.85 1.74
C GLY A 54 9.35 1.98 0.70
N LEU A 55 8.57 1.89 -0.38
CA LEU A 55 8.68 2.76 -1.55
C LEU A 55 8.69 4.25 -1.22
N LEU A 56 7.68 4.73 -0.51
CA LEU A 56 7.48 6.13 -0.14
C LEU A 56 8.08 6.50 1.23
N VAL A 57 8.55 5.52 1.97
CA VAL A 57 9.14 5.76 3.30
C VAL A 57 10.53 6.38 3.12
N PRO A 58 10.85 7.49 3.83
CA PRO A 58 12.18 8.08 3.76
C PRO A 58 13.31 7.11 4.14
N GLU A 59 14.49 7.31 3.55
CA GLU A 59 15.67 6.47 3.78
C GLU A 59 16.07 6.42 5.27
N GLU A 60 15.88 7.51 6.01
CA GLU A 60 16.17 7.59 7.46
C GLU A 60 15.36 6.59 8.29
N PHE A 61 14.20 6.11 7.77
CA PHE A 61 13.38 5.06 8.38
C PHE A 61 13.55 3.70 7.70
N GLY A 62 14.56 3.57 6.80
CA GLY A 62 14.88 2.33 6.10
C GLY A 62 14.11 2.11 4.80
N GLY A 63 13.39 3.09 4.31
CA GLY A 63 12.65 3.06 3.05
C GLY A 63 13.50 3.44 1.85
N LEU A 64 12.85 3.58 0.69
CA LEU A 64 13.48 3.96 -0.58
C LEU A 64 13.40 5.46 -0.88
N GLY A 65 12.56 6.21 -0.16
CA GLY A 65 12.40 7.65 -0.32
C GLY A 65 11.93 8.10 -1.71
N LEU A 66 11.25 7.23 -2.45
CA LEU A 66 10.76 7.52 -3.80
C LEU A 66 9.46 8.32 -3.77
N ASP A 67 9.09 8.89 -4.91
CA ASP A 67 7.93 9.77 -5.01
C ASP A 67 6.62 9.04 -5.37
N ILE A 68 5.53 9.80 -5.37
CA ILE A 68 4.19 9.28 -5.68
C ILE A 68 4.05 8.77 -7.13
N LEU A 69 4.90 9.22 -8.06
CA LEU A 69 4.87 8.75 -9.43
C LEU A 69 5.36 7.30 -9.54
N PHE A 70 6.33 6.90 -8.71
CA PHE A 70 6.70 5.49 -8.57
C PHE A 70 5.52 4.65 -8.06
N ALA A 71 4.80 5.14 -7.06
CA ALA A 71 3.61 4.43 -6.56
C ALA A 71 2.52 4.30 -7.64
N ALA A 72 2.33 5.32 -8.47
CA ALA A 72 1.39 5.27 -9.59
C ALA A 72 1.81 4.22 -10.63
N ALA A 73 3.09 4.21 -11.03
CA ALA A 73 3.64 3.24 -11.98
C ALA A 73 3.50 1.79 -11.45
N ILE A 74 3.78 1.57 -10.17
CA ILE A 74 3.61 0.27 -9.52
C ILE A 74 2.14 -0.15 -9.45
N SER A 75 1.24 0.80 -9.12
CA SER A 75 -0.21 0.53 -9.08
C SER A 75 -0.74 0.01 -10.40
N GLU A 76 -0.28 0.57 -11.52
CA GLU A 76 -0.64 0.09 -12.86
C GLU A 76 -0.23 -1.36 -13.07
N SER A 77 1.01 -1.72 -12.71
CA SER A 77 1.52 -3.08 -12.85
C SER A 77 0.78 -4.07 -11.94
N LEU A 78 0.49 -3.68 -10.69
CA LEU A 78 -0.29 -4.47 -9.76
C LEU A 78 -1.73 -4.69 -10.25
N GLY A 79 -2.35 -3.66 -10.83
CA GLY A 79 -3.68 -3.76 -11.43
C GLY A 79 -3.70 -4.69 -12.64
N TYR A 80 -2.73 -4.57 -13.52
CA TYR A 80 -2.59 -5.41 -14.71
C TYR A 80 -2.45 -6.90 -14.36
N GLY A 81 -1.62 -7.22 -13.38
CA GLY A 81 -1.35 -8.60 -12.95
C GLY A 81 -2.26 -9.08 -11.81
N ALA A 82 -3.29 -8.32 -11.42
CA ALA A 82 -4.18 -8.62 -10.29
C ALA A 82 -3.42 -8.97 -9.00
N GLY A 83 -2.39 -8.19 -8.66
CA GLY A 83 -1.53 -8.40 -7.49
C GLY A 83 -2.31 -8.29 -6.18
N ALA A 84 -2.48 -9.41 -5.48
CA ALA A 84 -3.23 -9.50 -4.23
C ALA A 84 -2.42 -8.91 -3.06
N THR A 85 -2.36 -7.57 -2.96
CA THR A 85 -1.65 -6.86 -1.91
C THR A 85 -2.39 -5.59 -1.48
N PRO A 86 -2.37 -5.19 -0.20
CA PRO A 86 -3.00 -3.96 0.28
C PRO A 86 -2.12 -2.72 -0.04
N PHE A 87 -1.68 -2.58 -1.30
CA PHE A 87 -0.68 -1.59 -1.70
C PHE A 87 -1.10 -0.16 -1.37
N ILE A 88 -2.27 0.25 -1.87
CA ILE A 88 -2.73 1.65 -1.74
C ILE A 88 -2.91 2.04 -0.26
N GLY A 89 -3.61 1.24 0.53
CA GLY A 89 -3.87 1.55 1.93
C GLY A 89 -2.61 1.50 2.79
N SER A 90 -1.88 0.38 2.73
CA SER A 90 -0.77 0.12 3.64
C SER A 90 0.55 0.76 3.23
N TYR A 91 0.82 0.87 1.92
CA TYR A 91 2.15 1.26 1.43
C TYR A 91 2.18 2.59 0.68
N VAL A 92 1.01 3.20 0.45
CA VAL A 92 0.90 4.55 -0.12
C VAL A 92 0.26 5.51 0.88
N MET A 93 -1.02 5.31 1.21
CA MET A 93 -1.77 6.28 2.01
C MET A 93 -1.30 6.35 3.47
N ALA A 94 -1.03 5.21 4.09
CA ALA A 94 -0.58 5.19 5.49
C ALA A 94 0.80 5.83 5.68
N PRO A 95 1.84 5.51 4.88
CA PRO A 95 3.12 6.23 4.96
C PRO A 95 2.97 7.73 4.79
N ILE A 96 2.24 8.20 3.76
CA ILE A 96 2.03 9.63 3.53
C ILE A 96 1.37 10.28 4.75
N ALA A 97 0.30 9.68 5.29
CA ALA A 97 -0.39 10.23 6.46
C ALA A 97 0.51 10.30 7.70
N ILE A 98 1.39 9.31 7.90
CA ILE A 98 2.34 9.28 9.03
C ILE A 98 3.47 10.30 8.80
N ILE A 99 3.99 10.42 7.58
CA ILE A 99 5.05 11.37 7.23
C ILE A 99 4.57 12.81 7.44
N ASP A 100 3.37 13.13 6.96
CA ASP A 100 2.85 14.49 6.99
C ASP A 100 2.24 14.88 8.35
N GLY A 101 1.57 13.95 9.03
CA GLY A 101 0.79 14.24 10.24
C GLY A 101 1.29 13.60 11.52
N GLY A 102 2.24 12.66 11.46
CA GLY A 102 2.75 11.94 12.62
C GLY A 102 3.79 12.72 13.42
N SER A 103 3.85 12.48 14.74
CA SER A 103 5.00 12.92 15.56
C SER A 103 6.26 12.14 15.20
N ASP A 104 7.44 12.66 15.57
CA ASP A 104 8.71 11.96 15.30
C ASP A 104 8.74 10.55 15.91
N GLU A 105 8.17 10.39 17.11
CA GLU A 105 8.03 9.07 17.74
C GLU A 105 7.11 8.14 16.94
N GLN A 106 6.02 8.66 16.38
CA GLN A 106 5.11 7.89 15.53
C GLN A 106 5.77 7.52 14.20
N LYS A 107 6.48 8.46 13.58
CA LYS A 107 7.26 8.20 12.36
C LYS A 107 8.27 7.10 12.60
N GLN A 108 9.11 7.23 13.61
CA GLN A 108 10.12 6.22 13.95
C GLN A 108 9.50 4.85 14.25
N LYS A 109 8.39 4.82 14.97
CA LYS A 109 7.72 3.57 15.37
C LYS A 109 7.02 2.86 14.23
N TYR A 110 6.32 3.59 13.38
CA TYR A 110 5.42 2.98 12.39
C TYR A 110 6.04 2.86 11.00
N LEU A 111 6.84 3.83 10.54
CA LEU A 111 7.46 3.74 9.23
C LEU A 111 8.47 2.60 9.15
N THR A 112 9.29 2.41 10.18
CA THR A 112 10.21 1.26 10.25
C THR A 112 9.49 -0.08 10.21
N LYS A 113 8.31 -0.18 10.88
CA LYS A 113 7.50 -1.40 10.88
C LYS A 113 6.76 -1.66 9.57
N ILE A 114 6.43 -0.61 8.82
CA ILE A 114 5.92 -0.76 7.45
C ILE A 114 7.01 -1.35 6.56
N VAL A 115 8.22 -0.81 6.63
CA VAL A 115 9.37 -1.29 5.86
C VAL A 115 9.73 -2.74 6.19
N SER A 116 9.67 -3.13 7.47
CA SER A 116 9.92 -4.52 7.89
C SER A 116 8.74 -5.46 7.65
N ASN A 117 7.62 -4.97 7.09
CA ASN A 117 6.36 -5.71 6.90
C ASN A 117 5.78 -6.32 8.21
N GLU A 118 6.12 -5.74 9.37
CA GLU A 118 5.59 -6.18 10.67
C GLU A 118 4.15 -5.71 10.89
N VAL A 119 3.75 -4.61 10.27
CA VAL A 119 2.40 -4.03 10.39
C VAL A 119 1.82 -3.67 9.03
N LYS A 120 0.51 -3.81 8.93
CA LYS A 120 -0.29 -3.34 7.80
C LYS A 120 -1.31 -2.34 8.30
N PHE A 121 -1.55 -1.31 7.53
CA PHE A 121 -2.52 -0.27 7.85
C PHE A 121 -3.69 -0.31 6.89
N GLY A 122 -4.88 -0.07 7.40
CA GLY A 122 -6.02 0.32 6.59
C GLY A 122 -6.29 1.81 6.81
N VAL A 123 -6.64 2.53 5.75
CA VAL A 123 -6.94 3.96 5.81
C VAL A 123 -8.42 4.19 5.57
N GLY A 124 -9.09 4.78 6.57
CA GLY A 124 -10.51 5.11 6.51
C GLY A 124 -10.70 6.61 6.41
N PHE A 125 -11.14 7.11 5.25
CA PHE A 125 -11.35 8.56 5.00
C PHE A 125 -12.76 8.91 4.50
N SER A 126 -13.71 7.99 4.60
CA SER A 126 -15.08 8.21 4.10
C SER A 126 -15.79 9.41 4.73
N ALA A 127 -15.42 9.78 5.96
CA ALA A 127 -15.94 10.97 6.61
C ALA A 127 -15.50 12.27 5.89
N LEU A 128 -14.26 12.31 5.37
CA LEU A 128 -13.71 13.47 4.66
C LEU A 128 -14.32 13.64 3.26
N THR A 129 -14.75 12.54 2.64
CA THR A 129 -15.33 12.56 1.29
C THR A 129 -16.81 12.83 1.27
N GLY A 130 -17.48 12.96 2.45
CA GLY A 130 -18.93 13.12 2.52
C GLY A 130 -19.71 11.92 1.96
N ALA A 131 -19.07 10.74 1.91
CA ALA A 131 -19.62 9.55 1.25
C ALA A 131 -20.92 9.04 1.89
N ARG A 132 -21.18 9.41 3.16
CA ARG A 132 -22.46 9.13 3.86
C ARG A 132 -22.70 10.08 5.02
N ASP A 133 -23.96 10.42 5.26
CA ASP A 133 -24.41 11.05 6.49
C ASP A 133 -24.08 10.15 7.69
N ASN A 134 -23.62 10.74 8.80
CA ASN A 134 -23.21 10.06 10.03
C ASN A 134 -21.96 9.15 9.95
N SER A 135 -21.11 9.35 8.97
CA SER A 135 -19.80 8.68 8.90
C SER A 135 -18.70 9.42 9.69
N GLU A 136 -19.07 10.42 10.49
CA GLU A 136 -18.12 11.22 11.25
C GLU A 136 -17.36 10.41 12.30
N ILE A 137 -16.03 10.54 12.27
CA ILE A 137 -15.17 10.04 13.33
C ILE A 137 -15.05 11.14 14.37
N GLN A 138 -15.49 10.84 15.60
CA GLN A 138 -15.45 11.77 16.72
C GLN A 138 -14.37 11.34 17.72
N ILE A 139 -13.59 12.29 18.18
CA ILE A 139 -12.59 12.10 19.24
C ILE A 139 -13.11 12.83 20.49
N LYS A 140 -13.33 12.09 21.59
CA LYS A 140 -13.72 12.63 22.89
C LYS A 140 -12.75 12.12 23.96
N GLY A 141 -11.84 12.99 24.40
CA GLY A 141 -10.73 12.59 25.26
C GLY A 141 -9.88 11.52 24.60
N ASN A 142 -9.71 10.38 25.24
CA ASN A 142 -8.92 9.24 24.73
C ASN A 142 -9.76 8.20 23.96
N LYS A 143 -11.00 8.52 23.61
CA LYS A 143 -11.88 7.60 22.88
C LYS A 143 -12.17 8.10 21.48
N ILE A 144 -12.06 7.18 20.53
CA ILE A 144 -12.48 7.38 19.13
C ILE A 144 -13.78 6.61 18.93
N SER A 145 -14.78 7.27 18.33
CA SER A 145 -16.06 6.66 17.94
C SER A 145 -16.44 7.13 16.55
N GLY A 146 -17.06 6.26 15.78
CA GLY A 146 -17.49 6.57 14.42
C GLY A 146 -17.50 5.35 13.54
N ARG A 147 -17.77 5.56 12.26
CA ARG A 147 -17.79 4.51 11.23
C ARG A 147 -17.09 5.02 9.99
N SER A 148 -16.18 4.23 9.46
CA SER A 148 -15.61 4.45 8.13
C SER A 148 -15.97 3.28 7.22
N LEU A 149 -16.21 3.57 5.95
CA LEU A 149 -16.49 2.60 4.90
C LEU A 149 -15.33 2.57 3.92
N PHE A 150 -15.24 1.48 3.16
CA PHE A 150 -14.22 1.31 2.11
C PHE A 150 -12.79 1.54 2.64
N ILE A 151 -12.47 0.86 3.74
CA ILE A 151 -11.09 0.88 4.28
C ILE A 151 -10.21 0.10 3.31
N LEU A 152 -9.18 0.79 2.82
CA LEU A 152 -8.17 0.28 1.89
C LEU A 152 -6.96 -0.26 2.64
#